data_06ee815b87ffd576fdec037d23c25467
#
_entry.id   06ee815b87ffd576fdec037d23c25467
#
_cell.length_a   1.000
_cell.length_b   1.000
_cell.length_c   1.000
_cell.angle_alpha   90.00
_cell.angle_beta   90.00
_cell.angle_gamma   90.00
#
_symmetry.space_group_name_H-M   'P 1'
#
loop_
_entity.id
_entity.type
_entity.pdbx_description
1 polymer ?
#
loop_
_entity_poly.entity_id
_entity_poly.type
_entity_poly.pdbx_seq_one_letter_code
_entity_poly.pdbx_strand_id
1 'polypeptide(L)'
;FMIEANNAKKNIEVKREILEALLLTDFPLNVKGLEMEIKRACATACVRVMDDPNSNIEVTISDLNNEVQKSLIRLRTQSTEIFDLLGSQMLFIYDCHEESQWIRYQDTHDLYAEIRSQYTELSKRGINTETIHNIINSHVNTLFKRYNYYRSFNDEYDTEQLSKIVDPKIIHMVTKIMNT
;
A
#
# COMPACT_ATOMS: atom_id res chain seq x y z
N PHE A 1 3.08 -4.76 -4.80
CA PHE A 1 2.74 -6.01 -4.14
C PHE A 1 3.96 -6.92 -3.93
N MET A 2 4.84 -7.10 -4.91
CA MET A 2 6.05 -7.93 -4.77
C MET A 2 6.93 -7.50 -3.58
N ILE A 3 7.15 -6.20 -3.38
CA ILE A 3 7.89 -5.67 -2.21
C ILE A 3 7.23 -6.10 -0.91
N GLU A 4 5.91 -5.96 -0.85
CA GLU A 4 5.16 -6.29 0.34
C GLU A 4 5.15 -7.81 0.61
N ALA A 5 5.12 -8.64 -0.44
CA ALA A 5 5.29 -10.08 -0.31
C ALA A 5 6.65 -10.45 0.32
N ASN A 6 7.74 -9.84 -0.17
CA ASN A 6 9.09 -10.04 0.36
C ASN A 6 9.20 -9.57 1.83
N ASN A 7 8.63 -8.41 2.16
CA ASN A 7 8.64 -7.87 3.52
C ASN A 7 7.81 -8.72 4.49
N ALA A 8 6.64 -9.19 4.04
CA ALA A 8 5.77 -10.06 4.82
C ALA A 8 6.30 -11.49 4.95
N LYS A 9 7.21 -11.91 4.06
CA LYS A 9 7.69 -13.29 3.90
C LYS A 9 6.54 -14.28 3.66
N LYS A 10 5.54 -13.84 2.90
CA LYS A 10 4.36 -14.61 2.50
C LYS A 10 3.95 -14.18 1.10
N ASN A 11 3.47 -15.13 0.31
CA ASN A 11 2.90 -14.81 -0.99
C ASN A 11 1.67 -13.92 -0.84
N ILE A 12 1.50 -12.98 -1.76
CA ILE A 12 0.34 -12.10 -1.81
C ILE A 12 -0.50 -12.44 -3.03
N GLU A 13 -1.77 -12.68 -2.81
CA GLU A 13 -2.77 -12.93 -3.83
C GLU A 13 -3.65 -11.70 -4.02
N VAL A 14 -3.77 -11.27 -5.28
CA VAL A 14 -4.56 -10.08 -5.65
C VAL A 14 -5.46 -10.41 -6.82
N LYS A 15 -6.76 -10.26 -6.65
CA LYS A 15 -7.70 -10.40 -7.75
C LYS A 15 -7.60 -9.22 -8.72
N ARG A 16 -7.87 -9.49 -9.99
CA ARG A 16 -7.84 -8.49 -11.08
C ARG A 16 -8.63 -7.23 -10.73
N GLU A 17 -9.82 -7.37 -10.18
CA GLU A 17 -10.69 -6.26 -9.79
C GLU A 17 -10.04 -5.27 -8.81
N ILE A 18 -9.15 -5.76 -7.93
CA ILE A 18 -8.38 -4.93 -6.99
C ILE A 18 -7.37 -4.07 -7.75
N LEU A 19 -6.63 -4.67 -8.71
CA LEU A 19 -5.67 -3.95 -9.53
C LEU A 19 -6.36 -2.89 -10.38
N GLU A 20 -7.49 -3.23 -10.98
CA GLU A 20 -8.29 -2.29 -11.78
C GLU A 20 -8.79 -1.12 -10.93
N ALA A 21 -9.27 -1.38 -9.71
CA ALA A 21 -9.71 -0.33 -8.79
C ALA A 21 -8.55 0.61 -8.41
N LEU A 22 -7.38 0.06 -8.13
CA LEU A 22 -6.18 0.86 -7.82
C LEU A 22 -5.76 1.71 -9.02
N LEU A 23 -5.79 1.16 -10.24
CA LEU A 23 -5.43 1.89 -11.46
C LEU A 23 -6.42 3.02 -11.82
N LEU A 24 -7.69 2.88 -11.45
CA LEU A 24 -8.74 3.87 -11.70
C LEU A 24 -8.86 4.93 -10.61
N THR A 25 -8.15 4.76 -9.50
CA THR A 25 -8.23 5.71 -8.38
C THR A 25 -7.21 6.82 -8.58
N ASP A 26 -7.70 8.05 -8.50
CA ASP A 26 -6.85 9.24 -8.43
C ASP A 26 -6.24 9.34 -7.03
N PHE A 27 -4.93 9.13 -6.94
CA PHE A 27 -4.22 9.28 -5.69
C PHE A 27 -3.63 10.69 -5.56
N PRO A 28 -3.95 11.45 -4.49
CA PRO A 28 -3.47 12.83 -4.32
C PRO A 28 -1.94 12.96 -4.36
N LEU A 29 -1.23 11.90 -3.99
CA LEU A 29 0.24 11.83 -4.02
C LEU A 29 0.77 10.98 -5.19
N ASN A 30 -0.03 10.80 -6.25
CA ASN A 30 0.31 9.99 -7.42
C ASN A 30 0.85 8.59 -7.03
N VAL A 31 2.00 8.19 -7.58
CA VAL A 31 2.61 6.87 -7.32
C VAL A 31 2.83 6.61 -5.84
N LYS A 32 3.19 7.64 -5.06
CA LYS A 32 3.43 7.47 -3.62
C LYS A 32 2.15 7.19 -2.84
N GLY A 33 1.05 7.80 -3.22
CA GLY A 33 -0.27 7.50 -2.65
C GLY A 33 -0.70 6.06 -2.95
N LEU A 34 -0.46 5.59 -4.18
CA LEU A 34 -0.69 4.20 -4.59
C LEU A 34 0.17 3.21 -3.78
N GLU A 35 1.48 3.47 -3.62
CA GLU A 35 2.37 2.64 -2.81
C GLU A 35 1.88 2.52 -1.37
N MET A 36 1.48 3.63 -0.76
CA MET A 36 0.98 3.65 0.61
C MET A 36 -0.32 2.87 0.76
N GLU A 37 -1.23 2.98 -0.20
CA GLU A 37 -2.47 2.21 -0.19
C GLU A 37 -2.21 0.72 -0.33
N ILE A 38 -1.33 0.31 -1.24
CA ILE A 38 -0.90 -1.08 -1.39
C ILE A 38 -0.30 -1.61 -0.07
N LYS A 39 0.64 -0.88 0.52
CA LYS A 39 1.28 -1.26 1.77
C LYS A 39 0.25 -1.41 2.91
N ARG A 40 -0.67 -0.46 3.02
CA ARG A 40 -1.74 -0.50 4.02
C ARG A 40 -2.67 -1.70 3.81
N ALA A 41 -3.11 -1.94 2.58
CA ALA A 41 -3.99 -3.05 2.26
C ALA A 41 -3.33 -4.40 2.55
N CYS A 42 -2.07 -4.57 2.15
CA CYS A 42 -1.30 -5.78 2.44
C CYS A 42 -1.09 -6.00 3.95
N ALA A 43 -0.77 -4.94 4.70
CA ALA A 43 -0.63 -5.02 6.15
C ALA A 43 -1.94 -5.44 6.84
N THR A 44 -3.08 -4.85 6.43
CA THR A 44 -4.41 -5.22 6.93
C THR A 44 -4.76 -6.67 6.59
N ALA A 45 -4.50 -7.10 5.35
CA ALA A 45 -4.73 -8.48 4.93
C ALA A 45 -3.81 -9.48 5.67
N CYS A 46 -2.56 -9.11 5.94
CA CYS A 46 -1.60 -9.93 6.67
C CYS A 46 -2.09 -10.30 8.08
N VAL A 47 -2.76 -9.37 8.77
CA VAL A 47 -3.29 -9.61 10.12
C VAL A 47 -4.24 -10.81 10.15
N ARG A 48 -5.05 -11.01 9.10
CA ARG A 48 -6.03 -12.11 9.02
C ARG A 48 -5.41 -13.50 8.94
N VAL A 49 -4.17 -13.60 8.45
CA VAL A 49 -3.48 -14.88 8.23
C VAL A 49 -2.33 -15.11 9.20
N MET A 50 -2.31 -14.36 10.33
CA MET A 50 -1.24 -14.48 11.33
C MET A 50 -1.27 -15.82 12.06
N ASP A 51 -2.45 -16.43 12.21
CA ASP A 51 -2.62 -17.73 12.87
C ASP A 51 -2.17 -18.91 12.01
N ASP A 52 -2.08 -18.73 10.70
CA ASP A 52 -1.71 -19.79 9.76
C ASP A 52 -0.42 -19.43 9.01
N PRO A 53 0.72 -20.02 9.41
CA PRO A 53 2.00 -19.75 8.75
C PRO A 53 2.03 -20.13 7.26
N ASN A 54 1.19 -21.06 6.82
CA ASN A 54 1.17 -21.58 5.46
C ASN A 54 0.19 -20.84 4.53
N SER A 55 -0.68 -20.01 5.07
CA SER A 55 -1.65 -19.24 4.27
C SER A 55 -0.98 -18.10 3.53
N ASN A 56 -1.39 -17.91 2.28
CA ASN A 56 -1.09 -16.71 1.51
C ASN A 56 -1.89 -15.51 2.03
N ILE A 57 -1.40 -14.31 1.76
CA ILE A 57 -2.09 -13.06 2.08
C ILE A 57 -3.02 -12.73 0.91
N GLU A 58 -4.32 -12.96 1.05
CA GLU A 58 -5.31 -12.54 0.08
C GLU A 58 -5.74 -11.10 0.36
N VAL A 59 -5.40 -10.17 -0.55
CA VAL A 59 -5.90 -8.79 -0.50
C VAL A 59 -7.32 -8.75 -1.05
N THR A 60 -8.24 -8.24 -0.25
CA THR A 60 -9.67 -8.13 -0.58
C THR A 60 -10.13 -6.69 -0.65
N ILE A 61 -11.33 -6.45 -1.19
CA ILE A 61 -11.94 -5.12 -1.30
C ILE A 61 -12.03 -4.43 0.07
N SER A 62 -12.30 -5.18 1.13
CA SER A 62 -12.41 -4.63 2.49
C SER A 62 -11.09 -4.10 3.05
N ASP A 63 -9.96 -4.49 2.47
CA ASP A 63 -8.64 -4.00 2.86
C ASP A 63 -8.30 -2.65 2.22
N LEU A 64 -9.03 -2.25 1.18
CA LEU A 64 -8.82 -1.01 0.46
C LEU A 64 -9.51 0.17 1.16
N ASN A 65 -9.00 1.38 0.96
CA ASN A 65 -9.67 2.58 1.44
C ASN A 65 -10.97 2.86 0.69
N ASN A 66 -11.81 3.72 1.26
CA ASN A 66 -13.13 4.03 0.71
C ASN A 66 -13.08 4.61 -0.71
N GLU A 67 -12.04 5.35 -1.07
CA GLU A 67 -11.93 5.96 -2.41
C GLU A 67 -11.65 4.89 -3.47
N VAL A 68 -10.76 3.94 -3.17
CA VAL A 68 -10.49 2.79 -4.04
C VAL A 68 -11.73 1.90 -4.15
N GLN A 69 -12.44 1.66 -3.05
CA GLN A 69 -13.70 0.89 -3.07
C GLN A 69 -14.76 1.55 -3.94
N LYS A 70 -14.89 2.88 -3.91
CA LYS A 70 -15.79 3.63 -4.81
C LYS A 70 -15.41 3.52 -6.29
N SER A 71 -14.11 3.42 -6.58
CA SER A 71 -13.62 3.24 -7.95
C SER A 71 -14.08 1.92 -8.56
N LEU A 72 -14.28 0.86 -7.75
CA LEU A 72 -14.88 -0.40 -8.20
C LEU A 72 -16.31 -0.25 -8.74
N ILE A 73 -17.09 0.68 -8.19
CA ILE A 73 -18.43 0.96 -8.68
C ILE A 73 -18.37 1.64 -10.07
N ARG A 74 -17.36 2.49 -10.28
CA ARG A 74 -17.13 3.17 -11.57
C ARG A 74 -16.64 2.21 -12.66
N LEU A 75 -15.90 1.14 -12.29
CA LEU A 75 -15.44 0.09 -13.20
C LEU A 75 -16.56 -0.52 -14.04
N ARG A 76 -17.75 -0.68 -13.46
CA ARG A 76 -18.91 -1.26 -14.16
C ARG A 76 -19.44 -0.38 -15.29
N THR A 77 -19.01 0.87 -15.36
CA THR A 77 -19.54 1.87 -16.31
C THR A 77 -18.52 2.39 -17.34
N GLN A 78 -17.21 2.17 -17.16
CA GLN A 78 -16.16 2.87 -17.95
C GLN A 78 -15.06 1.98 -18.52
N SER A 79 -15.22 0.68 -18.69
CA SER A 79 -14.07 -0.18 -18.92
C SER A 79 -13.90 -0.66 -20.35
N THR A 80 -12.81 -0.27 -21.01
CA THR A 80 -12.25 -1.07 -22.11
C THR A 80 -10.72 -1.04 -22.14
N GLU A 81 -10.09 0.10 -21.94
CA GLU A 81 -8.64 0.25 -22.15
C GLU A 81 -7.76 -0.35 -21.04
N ILE A 82 -8.22 -0.31 -19.78
CA ILE A 82 -7.47 -0.85 -18.63
C ILE A 82 -7.46 -2.38 -18.64
N PHE A 83 -8.52 -2.99 -19.16
CA PHE A 83 -8.61 -4.45 -19.27
C PHE A 83 -7.51 -5.05 -20.15
N ASP A 84 -7.09 -4.32 -21.18
CA ASP A 84 -6.04 -4.79 -22.10
C ASP A 84 -4.65 -4.79 -21.45
N LEU A 85 -4.39 -3.89 -20.49
CA LEU A 85 -3.12 -3.81 -19.76
C LEU A 85 -2.87 -5.02 -18.85
N LEU A 86 -3.90 -5.57 -18.24
CA LEU A 86 -3.80 -6.69 -17.30
C LEU A 86 -3.97 -8.06 -17.99
N GLY A 87 -4.21 -8.08 -19.31
CA GLY A 87 -4.42 -9.31 -20.08
C GLY A 87 -5.68 -10.05 -19.60
N SER A 88 -5.71 -11.38 -19.74
CA SER A 88 -6.85 -12.24 -19.34
C SER A 88 -6.73 -12.82 -17.93
N GLN A 89 -5.67 -12.50 -17.20
CA GLN A 89 -5.39 -13.05 -15.87
C GLN A 89 -6.37 -12.50 -14.83
N MET A 90 -7.00 -13.40 -14.06
CA MET A 90 -8.01 -13.06 -13.05
C MET A 90 -7.44 -13.00 -11.64
N LEU A 91 -6.33 -13.68 -11.39
CA LEU A 91 -5.64 -13.73 -10.10
C LEU A 91 -4.14 -13.53 -10.32
N PHE A 92 -3.54 -12.65 -9.54
CA PHE A 92 -2.11 -12.36 -9.53
C PHE A 92 -1.52 -12.84 -8.22
N ILE A 93 -0.45 -13.65 -8.30
CA ILE A 93 0.26 -14.16 -7.14
C ILE A 93 1.67 -13.55 -7.18
N TYR A 94 2.01 -12.82 -6.12
CA TYR A 94 3.32 -12.23 -5.92
C TYR A 94 4.11 -13.11 -4.94
N ASP A 95 5.15 -13.79 -5.45
CA ASP A 95 5.97 -14.72 -4.69
C ASP A 95 6.92 -13.95 -3.76
N CYS A 96 6.96 -14.35 -2.49
CA CYS A 96 7.84 -13.75 -1.48
C CYS A 96 9.33 -14.14 -1.64
N HIS A 97 9.65 -15.09 -2.52
CA HIS A 97 11.02 -15.50 -2.83
C HIS A 97 11.54 -14.91 -4.14
N GLU A 98 10.69 -14.24 -4.91
CA GLU A 98 11.09 -13.62 -6.16
C GLU A 98 11.94 -12.38 -5.88
N GLU A 99 13.23 -12.43 -6.26
CA GLU A 99 14.13 -11.28 -6.12
C GLU A 99 13.70 -10.17 -7.09
N SER A 100 13.09 -9.13 -6.56
CA SER A 100 12.85 -7.94 -7.35
C SER A 100 14.17 -7.18 -7.55
N GLN A 101 14.69 -7.18 -8.77
CA GLN A 101 15.90 -6.44 -9.14
C GLN A 101 15.75 -4.90 -8.97
N TRP A 102 14.54 -4.42 -8.67
CA TRP A 102 14.17 -3.00 -8.71
C TRP A 102 14.15 -2.31 -7.36
N ILE A 103 14.32 -3.02 -6.23
CA ILE A 103 14.01 -2.42 -4.94
C ILE A 103 15.14 -2.59 -3.95
N ARG A 104 15.99 -1.58 -3.92
CA ARG A 104 16.76 -1.19 -2.72
C ARG A 104 16.07 0.00 -2.04
N TYR A 105 14.82 -0.14 -1.66
CA TYR A 105 14.22 0.77 -0.69
C TYR A 105 14.36 0.12 0.69
N GLN A 106 15.39 0.54 1.41
CA GLN A 106 15.48 0.30 2.85
C GLN A 106 14.41 1.15 3.53
N ASP A 107 13.21 0.61 3.64
CA ASP A 107 12.25 1.08 4.63
C ASP A 107 12.80 0.61 5.97
N THR A 108 13.38 1.53 6.76
CA THR A 108 14.04 1.23 8.04
C THR A 108 13.07 0.70 9.10
N HIS A 109 11.78 0.72 8.81
CA HIS A 109 10.73 0.25 9.70
C HIS A 109 10.06 -1.02 9.14
N ASP A 110 10.41 -2.19 9.70
CA ASP A 110 9.75 -3.45 9.33
C ASP A 110 8.35 -3.53 9.98
N LEU A 111 7.36 -2.97 9.29
CA LEU A 111 5.95 -2.99 9.71
C LEU A 111 5.45 -4.41 10.00
N TYR A 112 5.86 -5.38 9.19
CA TYR A 112 5.41 -6.78 9.36
C TYR A 112 6.05 -7.44 10.58
N ALA A 113 7.28 -7.08 10.93
CA ALA A 113 7.89 -7.53 12.19
C ALA A 113 7.16 -6.96 13.39
N GLU A 114 6.75 -5.70 13.33
CA GLU A 114 5.94 -5.07 14.38
C GLU A 114 4.58 -5.76 14.53
N ILE A 115 3.86 -5.98 13.43
CA ILE A 115 2.59 -6.72 13.43
C ILE A 115 2.76 -8.09 14.08
N ARG A 116 3.77 -8.87 13.66
CA ARG A 116 4.07 -10.20 14.24
C ARG A 116 4.36 -10.13 15.73
N SER A 117 5.14 -9.14 16.16
CA SER A 117 5.48 -8.94 17.57
C SER A 117 4.25 -8.65 18.42
N GLN A 118 3.43 -7.70 17.99
CA GLN A 118 2.17 -7.34 18.67
C GLN A 118 1.20 -8.52 18.71
N TYR A 119 1.04 -9.23 17.61
CA TYR A 119 0.20 -10.42 17.56
C TYR A 119 0.64 -11.46 18.60
N THR A 120 1.94 -11.77 18.64
CA THR A 120 2.50 -12.74 19.58
C THR A 120 2.31 -12.32 21.03
N GLU A 121 2.51 -11.04 21.33
CA GLU A 121 2.36 -10.51 22.68
C GLU A 121 0.88 -10.59 23.16
N LEU A 122 -0.05 -10.16 22.31
CA LEU A 122 -1.49 -10.18 22.64
C LEU A 122 -2.01 -11.61 22.77
N SER A 123 -1.54 -12.54 21.94
CA SER A 123 -1.89 -13.96 22.02
C SER A 123 -1.38 -14.59 23.33
N LYS A 124 -0.15 -14.28 23.77
CA LYS A 124 0.37 -14.73 25.06
C LYS A 124 -0.42 -14.24 26.26
N ARG A 125 -1.10 -13.09 26.12
CA ARG A 125 -1.98 -12.53 27.15
C ARG A 125 -3.38 -13.19 27.16
N GLY A 126 -3.64 -14.15 26.26
CA GLY A 126 -4.90 -14.87 26.16
C GLY A 126 -6.04 -14.06 25.56
N ILE A 127 -5.73 -13.01 24.81
CA ILE A 127 -6.74 -12.21 24.10
C ILE A 127 -7.23 -13.03 22.90
N ASN A 128 -8.53 -13.01 22.61
CA ASN A 128 -9.09 -13.75 21.48
C ASN A 128 -8.64 -13.13 20.14
N THR A 129 -8.56 -13.97 19.10
CA THR A 129 -8.05 -13.62 17.78
C THR A 129 -8.78 -12.43 17.16
N GLU A 130 -10.10 -12.36 17.25
CA GLU A 130 -10.89 -11.26 16.67
C GLU A 130 -10.51 -9.92 17.31
N THR A 131 -10.37 -9.89 18.63
CA THR A 131 -9.94 -8.69 19.35
C THR A 131 -8.50 -8.29 18.97
N ILE A 132 -7.59 -9.27 18.83
CA ILE A 132 -6.21 -9.03 18.38
C ILE A 132 -6.22 -8.39 17.00
N HIS A 133 -6.98 -8.94 16.06
CA HIS A 133 -7.08 -8.40 14.69
C HIS A 133 -7.59 -6.95 14.72
N ASN A 134 -8.61 -6.66 15.51
CA ASN A 134 -9.17 -5.30 15.62
C ASN A 134 -8.14 -4.30 16.19
N ILE A 135 -7.40 -4.69 17.23
CA ILE A 135 -6.35 -3.85 17.82
C ILE A 135 -5.25 -3.56 16.80
N ILE A 136 -4.72 -4.58 16.14
CA ILE A 136 -3.62 -4.42 15.19
C ILE A 136 -4.08 -3.62 13.97
N ASN A 137 -5.26 -3.88 13.42
CA ASN A 137 -5.82 -3.12 12.31
C ASN A 137 -6.03 -1.64 12.66
N SER A 138 -6.47 -1.34 13.87
CA SER A 138 -6.58 0.04 14.37
C SER A 138 -5.22 0.71 14.43
N HIS A 139 -4.20 -0.01 14.90
CA HIS A 139 -2.82 0.48 14.95
C HIS A 139 -2.26 0.76 13.54
N VAL A 140 -2.37 -0.20 12.62
CA VAL A 140 -1.97 -0.04 11.21
C VAL A 140 -2.64 1.19 10.61
N ASN A 141 -3.96 1.32 10.72
CA ASN A 141 -4.68 2.47 10.18
C ASN A 141 -4.23 3.80 10.81
N THR A 142 -3.87 3.80 12.10
CA THR A 142 -3.37 5.01 12.79
C THR A 142 -1.98 5.41 12.27
N LEU A 143 -1.09 4.43 12.03
CA LEU A 143 0.23 4.68 11.47
C LEU A 143 0.11 5.33 10.08
N PHE A 144 -0.74 4.78 9.21
CA PHE A 144 -0.91 5.34 7.86
C PHE A 144 -1.61 6.70 7.86
N LYS A 145 -2.54 6.97 8.77
CA LYS A 145 -3.14 8.31 8.95
C LYS A 145 -2.10 9.33 9.38
N ARG A 146 -1.23 8.99 10.35
CA ARG A 146 -0.13 9.88 10.77
C ARG A 146 0.84 10.13 9.63
N TYR A 147 1.20 9.11 8.87
CA TYR A 147 2.10 9.24 7.74
C TYR A 147 1.55 10.19 6.67
N ASN A 148 0.26 10.08 6.35
CA ASN A 148 -0.43 11.02 5.44
C ASN A 148 -0.47 12.43 6.01
N TYR A 149 -0.72 12.60 7.31
CA TYR A 149 -0.79 13.90 7.96
C TYR A 149 0.58 14.60 7.97
N TYR A 150 1.64 13.94 8.40
CA TYR A 150 2.98 14.54 8.43
C TYR A 150 3.52 14.86 7.04
N ARG A 151 3.14 14.09 6.02
CA ARG A 151 3.58 14.34 4.65
C ARG A 151 2.85 15.48 3.97
N SER A 152 1.56 15.65 4.24
CA SER A 152 0.81 16.81 3.72
C SER A 152 1.29 18.16 4.28
N PHE A 153 2.05 18.15 5.39
CA PHE A 153 2.63 19.36 5.99
C PHE A 153 4.14 19.50 5.74
N ASN A 154 4.86 18.41 5.42
CA ASN A 154 6.31 18.44 5.21
C ASN A 154 6.72 18.31 3.72
N ASP A 155 5.77 18.29 2.80
CA ASP A 155 6.05 18.50 1.37
C ASP A 155 6.24 20.02 1.06
N GLU A 156 6.92 20.74 1.91
CA GLU A 156 7.90 21.71 1.41
C GLU A 156 8.90 20.85 0.64
N TYR A 157 8.74 20.87 -0.66
CA TYR A 157 9.62 20.20 -1.60
C TYR A 157 11.05 20.45 -1.15
N ASP A 158 11.79 19.38 -0.89
CA ASP A 158 13.23 19.50 -0.67
C ASP A 158 13.83 19.98 -2.00
N THR A 159 13.80 21.31 -2.16
CA THR A 159 14.29 22.03 -3.35
C THR A 159 15.74 21.68 -3.60
N GLU A 160 16.47 21.23 -2.59
CA GLU A 160 17.85 20.80 -2.70
C GLU A 160 17.99 19.43 -3.39
N GLN A 161 17.07 18.51 -3.16
CA GLN A 161 17.03 17.22 -3.89
C GLN A 161 16.48 17.38 -5.31
N LEU A 162 15.48 18.22 -5.51
CA LEU A 162 14.95 18.53 -6.83
C LEU A 162 15.97 19.24 -7.71
N SER A 163 16.81 20.12 -7.16
CA SER A 163 17.85 20.84 -7.91
C SER A 163 18.95 19.93 -8.47
N LYS A 164 19.10 18.72 -7.93
CA LYS A 164 20.05 17.71 -8.44
C LYS A 164 19.51 16.91 -9.64
N ILE A 165 18.19 16.93 -9.88
CA ILE A 165 17.51 16.09 -10.88
C ILE A 165 16.84 16.94 -11.95
N VAL A 166 16.41 18.16 -11.62
CA VAL A 166 15.62 19.04 -12.50
C VAL A 166 16.35 20.37 -12.69
N ASP A 167 16.33 20.89 -13.93
CA ASP A 167 16.90 22.20 -14.25
C ASP A 167 16.34 23.27 -13.29
N PRO A 168 17.19 24.06 -12.61
CA PRO A 168 16.79 25.12 -11.68
C PRO A 168 15.77 26.10 -12.24
N LYS A 169 15.76 26.33 -13.57
CA LYS A 169 14.76 27.17 -14.25
C LYS A 169 13.35 26.59 -14.20
N ILE A 170 13.24 25.27 -14.27
CA ILE A 170 11.94 24.58 -14.19
C ILE A 170 11.41 24.66 -12.76
N ILE A 171 12.28 24.46 -11.75
CA ILE A 171 11.90 24.60 -10.34
C ILE A 171 11.41 26.02 -10.05
N HIS A 172 12.13 27.03 -10.52
CA HIS A 172 11.73 28.42 -10.33
C HIS A 172 10.38 28.75 -11.00
N MET A 173 10.13 28.20 -12.20
CA MET A 173 8.88 28.41 -12.93
C MET A 173 7.70 27.76 -12.20
N VAL A 174 7.84 26.52 -11.72
CA VAL A 174 6.81 25.81 -10.95
C VAL A 174 6.51 26.52 -9.63
N THR A 175 7.55 26.94 -8.89
CA THR A 175 7.37 27.67 -7.62
C THR A 175 6.65 28.99 -7.84
N LYS A 176 6.89 29.67 -8.96
CA LYS A 176 6.23 30.93 -9.29
C LYS A 176 4.73 30.74 -9.64
N ILE A 177 4.38 29.63 -10.29
CA ILE A 177 2.98 29.27 -10.62
C ILE A 177 2.20 28.88 -9.35
N MET A 178 2.84 28.22 -8.39
CA MET A 178 2.17 27.76 -7.16
C MET A 178 1.94 28.90 -6.14
N ASN A 179 2.65 30.01 -6.26
CA ASN A 179 2.54 31.18 -5.36
C ASN A 179 1.68 32.31 -5.96
N THR A 180 0.94 32.04 -7.06
CA THR A 180 -0.01 32.96 -7.68
C THR A 180 -1.44 32.48 -7.45
#